data_2d4294ac55f097d0c9dda9423319bf09
#
_entry.id   2d4294ac55f097d0c9dda9423319bf09
#
_cell.length_a   1.000
_cell.length_b   1.000
_cell.length_c   1.000
_cell.angle_alpha   90.00
_cell.angle_beta   90.00
_cell.angle_gamma   90.00
#
_symmetry.space_group_name_H-M   'P 1'
#
loop_
_entity.id
_entity.type
_entity.pdbx_description
1 polymer ?
#
loop_
_entity_poly.entity_id
_entity_poly.type
_entity_poly.pdbx_seq_one_letter_code
_entity_poly.pdbx_strand_id
1 'polypeptide(L)'
;RNGCHLMMREGSAARNMPVLLKTVMENHLDTAMVSIVTDDLHTVDLQERGHLDDSLRTALGMGLDFVKAIQMVTVNCARAFNLDREIGGLAPGRRADINITTGPQDFRVLTTFAGGRQITDNGKLLVHYETAEHEPCVLNTMNLKNPITADSFKIHAPAGAKKVKALVMDTLPYMPFTNRRDVELPVVDGVVQCDVEQDVLYIALSLIHI
;
A
#
# COMPACT_ATOMS: atom_id res chain seq x y z
N ARG A 1 -16.73 -8.00 -17.96
CA ARG A 1 -18.13 -8.41 -18.31
C ARG A 1 -19.16 -7.64 -17.47
N ASN A 2 -18.82 -7.23 -16.24
CA ASN A 2 -19.77 -6.59 -15.30
C ASN A 2 -19.61 -5.08 -15.18
N GLY A 3 -18.80 -4.43 -16.02
CA GLY A 3 -18.55 -2.99 -15.98
C GLY A 3 -17.74 -2.49 -14.77
N CYS A 4 -17.10 -3.41 -14.02
CA CYS A 4 -16.24 -3.03 -12.90
C CYS A 4 -14.86 -2.60 -13.38
N HIS A 5 -14.32 -1.54 -12.79
CA HIS A 5 -12.93 -1.13 -12.96
C HIS A 5 -12.05 -1.91 -11.99
N LEU A 6 -10.99 -2.54 -12.49
CA LEU A 6 -10.03 -3.30 -11.68
C LEU A 6 -8.86 -2.39 -11.29
N MET A 7 -8.57 -2.31 -10.00
CA MET A 7 -7.37 -1.66 -9.47
C MET A 7 -6.40 -2.73 -8.97
N MET A 8 -5.26 -2.86 -9.64
CA MET A 8 -4.17 -3.76 -9.25
C MET A 8 -3.25 -3.01 -8.29
N ARG A 9 -3.04 -3.58 -7.12
CA ARG A 9 -2.38 -2.93 -6.00
C ARG A 9 -0.94 -3.38 -5.86
N GLU A 10 -0.02 -2.41 -5.69
CA GLU A 10 1.40 -2.64 -5.41
C GLU A 10 1.81 -1.82 -4.19
N GLY A 11 1.25 -2.19 -3.01
CA GLY A 11 1.53 -1.55 -1.73
C GLY A 11 2.70 -2.18 -0.98
N SER A 12 3.00 -1.68 0.21
CA SER A 12 4.04 -2.25 1.08
C SER A 12 3.57 -3.54 1.75
N ALA A 13 2.36 -3.55 2.29
CA ALA A 13 1.81 -4.69 3.01
C ALA A 13 1.04 -5.66 2.12
N ALA A 14 0.39 -5.18 1.04
CA ALA A 14 -0.36 -6.04 0.14
C ALA A 14 -0.02 -5.75 -1.33
N ARG A 15 0.35 -6.79 -2.06
CA ARG A 15 0.81 -6.74 -3.45
C ARG A 15 0.09 -7.79 -4.26
N ASN A 16 -0.86 -7.39 -5.08
CA ASN A 16 -1.55 -8.32 -5.97
C ASN A 16 -1.32 -8.01 -7.46
N MET A 17 -0.68 -6.88 -7.76
CA MET A 17 -0.44 -6.44 -9.13
C MET A 17 0.32 -7.49 -9.95
N PRO A 18 1.44 -8.09 -9.51
CA PRO A 18 2.16 -9.04 -10.34
C PRO A 18 1.34 -10.28 -10.70
N VAL A 19 0.57 -10.82 -9.76
CA VAL A 19 -0.27 -12.01 -9.98
C VAL A 19 -1.41 -11.71 -10.94
N LEU A 20 -2.11 -10.61 -10.74
CA LEU A 20 -3.22 -10.20 -11.59
C LEU A 20 -2.75 -9.77 -12.98
N LEU A 21 -1.64 -9.04 -13.05
CA LEU A 21 -1.05 -8.61 -14.33
C LEU A 21 -0.61 -9.78 -15.18
N LYS A 22 0.02 -10.80 -14.57
CA LYS A 22 0.36 -12.05 -15.24
C LYS A 22 -0.89 -12.67 -15.90
N THR A 23 -1.98 -12.78 -15.16
CA THR A 23 -3.26 -13.31 -15.67
C THR A 23 -3.79 -12.49 -16.85
N VAL A 24 -3.72 -11.14 -16.76
CA VAL A 24 -4.16 -10.24 -17.83
C VAL A 24 -3.32 -10.45 -19.10
N MET A 25 -2.01 -10.56 -18.96
CA MET A 25 -1.08 -10.72 -20.08
C MET A 25 -1.22 -12.09 -20.75
N GLU A 26 -1.24 -13.18 -19.97
CA GLU A 26 -1.36 -14.55 -20.49
C GLU A 26 -2.67 -14.80 -21.24
N ASN A 27 -3.74 -14.15 -20.82
CA ASN A 27 -5.05 -14.28 -21.45
C ASN A 27 -5.37 -13.14 -22.43
N HIS A 28 -4.41 -12.27 -22.75
CA HIS A 28 -4.57 -11.14 -23.67
C HIS A 28 -5.82 -10.28 -23.38
N LEU A 29 -6.10 -10.04 -22.09
CA LEU A 29 -7.28 -9.30 -21.68
C LEU A 29 -7.14 -7.80 -22.01
N ASP A 30 -8.29 -7.16 -22.27
CA ASP A 30 -8.36 -5.72 -22.46
C ASP A 30 -8.03 -4.99 -21.15
N THR A 31 -7.11 -4.01 -21.23
CA THR A 31 -6.65 -3.22 -20.09
C THR A 31 -7.37 -1.88 -19.94
N ALA A 32 -8.34 -1.55 -20.78
CA ALA A 32 -9.02 -0.24 -20.77
C ALA A 32 -9.70 0.09 -19.43
N MET A 33 -10.16 -0.93 -18.71
CA MET A 33 -10.77 -0.81 -17.37
C MET A 33 -9.87 -1.36 -16.25
N VAL A 34 -8.56 -1.28 -16.44
CA VAL A 34 -7.57 -1.74 -15.46
C VAL A 34 -6.63 -0.60 -15.11
N SER A 35 -6.39 -0.39 -13.82
CA SER A 35 -5.42 0.56 -13.29
C SER A 35 -4.41 -0.14 -12.40
N ILE A 36 -3.19 0.41 -12.36
CA ILE A 36 -2.17 0.09 -11.36
C ILE A 36 -2.20 1.20 -10.30
N VAL A 37 -2.26 0.80 -9.04
CA VAL A 37 -2.32 1.70 -7.90
C VAL A 37 -1.33 1.25 -6.83
N THR A 38 -0.87 2.17 -5.99
CA THR A 38 0.07 1.86 -4.91
C THR A 38 -0.65 1.41 -3.65
N ASP A 39 -1.74 2.06 -3.29
CA ASP A 39 -2.45 1.89 -2.02
C ASP A 39 -1.54 2.25 -0.83
N ASP A 40 -1.35 1.35 0.15
CA ASP A 40 -0.56 1.57 1.36
C ASP A 40 0.95 1.50 1.08
N LEU A 41 1.61 2.63 0.89
CA LEU A 41 3.07 2.69 0.83
C LEU A 41 3.65 3.23 2.15
N HIS A 42 4.58 2.48 2.71
CA HIS A 42 5.39 2.95 3.83
C HIS A 42 6.36 4.04 3.36
N THR A 43 6.65 4.98 4.23
CA THR A 43 7.56 6.10 3.92
C THR A 43 8.96 5.63 3.52
N VAL A 44 9.44 4.52 4.07
CA VAL A 44 10.72 3.91 3.70
C VAL A 44 10.69 3.41 2.26
N ASP A 45 9.65 2.62 1.88
CA ASP A 45 9.50 2.14 0.50
C ASP A 45 9.38 3.31 -0.48
N LEU A 46 8.60 4.34 -0.12
CA LEU A 46 8.45 5.54 -0.92
C LEU A 46 9.79 6.26 -1.16
N GLN A 47 10.65 6.31 -0.15
CA GLN A 47 11.95 6.97 -0.23
C GLN A 47 12.98 6.14 -1.01
N GLU A 48 13.02 4.83 -0.80
CA GLU A 48 14.03 3.95 -1.37
C GLU A 48 13.70 3.46 -2.78
N ARG A 49 12.42 3.21 -3.05
CA ARG A 49 11.95 2.59 -4.29
C ARG A 49 11.20 3.54 -5.20
N GLY A 50 10.53 4.52 -4.63
CA GLY A 50 9.65 5.45 -5.34
C GLY A 50 8.15 5.15 -5.12
N HIS A 51 7.32 5.69 -5.98
CA HIS A 51 5.85 5.59 -5.92
C HIS A 51 5.32 4.76 -7.11
N LEU A 52 4.41 5.30 -7.90
CA LEU A 52 3.88 4.65 -9.11
C LEU A 52 4.95 4.34 -10.16
N ASP A 53 6.06 5.04 -10.16
CA ASP A 53 7.19 4.75 -11.02
C ASP A 53 7.85 3.40 -10.69
N ASP A 54 7.88 2.99 -9.42
CA ASP A 54 8.33 1.64 -9.03
C ASP A 54 7.36 0.55 -9.51
N SER A 55 6.06 0.78 -9.36
CA SER A 55 5.03 -0.12 -9.88
C SER A 55 5.12 -0.26 -11.40
N LEU A 56 5.41 0.85 -12.11
CA LEU A 56 5.65 0.82 -13.55
C LEU A 56 6.89 0.03 -13.92
N ARG A 57 8.03 0.23 -13.22
CA ARG A 57 9.23 -0.57 -13.46
C ARG A 57 8.97 -2.06 -13.29
N THR A 58 8.22 -2.43 -12.25
CA THR A 58 7.82 -3.82 -12.01
C THR A 58 6.97 -4.36 -13.17
N ALA A 59 5.94 -3.63 -13.59
CA ALA A 59 5.06 -4.05 -14.69
C ALA A 59 5.79 -4.18 -16.04
N LEU A 60 6.68 -3.22 -16.34
CA LEU A 60 7.52 -3.25 -17.55
C LEU A 60 8.52 -4.41 -17.51
N GLY A 61 9.12 -4.69 -16.35
CA GLY A 61 10.00 -5.84 -16.13
C GLY A 61 9.30 -7.18 -16.33
N MET A 62 7.99 -7.25 -16.11
CA MET A 62 7.16 -8.42 -16.43
C MET A 62 6.82 -8.54 -17.93
N GLY A 63 7.15 -7.55 -18.74
CA GLY A 63 6.91 -7.54 -20.18
C GLY A 63 5.59 -6.86 -20.61
N LEU A 64 4.97 -6.07 -19.72
CA LEU A 64 3.81 -5.28 -20.12
C LEU A 64 4.22 -4.23 -21.18
N ASP A 65 3.39 -4.08 -22.21
CA ASP A 65 3.58 -3.03 -23.21
C ASP A 65 3.65 -1.65 -22.57
N PHE A 66 4.62 -0.84 -22.99
CA PHE A 66 4.89 0.47 -22.39
C PHE A 66 3.68 1.42 -22.45
N VAL A 67 3.00 1.47 -23.59
CA VAL A 67 1.84 2.37 -23.76
C VAL A 67 0.69 1.94 -22.85
N LYS A 68 0.44 0.62 -22.77
CA LYS A 68 -0.58 0.07 -21.86
C LYS A 68 -0.23 0.36 -20.40
N ALA A 69 1.04 0.19 -20.00
CA ALA A 69 1.51 0.50 -18.65
C ALA A 69 1.23 1.95 -18.28
N ILE A 70 1.58 2.90 -19.15
CA ILE A 70 1.30 4.33 -18.94
C ILE A 70 -0.21 4.60 -18.89
N GLN A 71 -1.00 4.01 -19.76
CA GLN A 71 -2.47 4.18 -19.74
C GLN A 71 -3.07 3.69 -18.41
N MET A 72 -2.58 2.59 -17.87
CA MET A 72 -3.07 2.01 -16.62
C MET A 72 -2.77 2.86 -15.38
N VAL A 73 -1.81 3.77 -15.42
CA VAL A 73 -1.50 4.70 -14.32
C VAL A 73 -1.96 6.14 -14.60
N THR A 74 -2.57 6.40 -15.75
CA THR A 74 -2.98 7.75 -16.15
C THR A 74 -4.45 7.78 -16.63
N VAL A 75 -4.69 7.64 -17.93
CA VAL A 75 -6.02 7.82 -18.51
C VAL A 75 -7.04 6.81 -18.00
N ASN A 76 -6.66 5.58 -17.70
CA ASN A 76 -7.59 4.59 -17.16
C ASN A 76 -8.06 4.98 -15.76
N CYS A 77 -7.13 5.47 -14.90
CA CYS A 77 -7.48 6.01 -13.59
C CYS A 77 -8.42 7.23 -13.73
N ALA A 78 -8.07 8.16 -14.62
CA ALA A 78 -8.90 9.35 -14.86
C ALA A 78 -10.33 8.97 -15.29
N ARG A 79 -10.48 7.98 -16.18
CA ARG A 79 -11.80 7.47 -16.62
C ARG A 79 -12.58 6.82 -15.48
N ALA A 80 -11.93 6.04 -14.61
CA ALA A 80 -12.58 5.42 -13.47
C ALA A 80 -13.26 6.42 -12.53
N PHE A 81 -12.71 7.65 -12.46
CA PHE A 81 -13.21 8.75 -11.63
C PHE A 81 -13.94 9.84 -12.45
N ASN A 82 -14.20 9.64 -13.75
CA ASN A 82 -14.81 10.60 -14.66
C ASN A 82 -14.04 11.94 -14.76
N LEU A 83 -12.72 11.90 -14.64
CA LEU A 83 -11.81 13.05 -14.71
C LEU A 83 -11.02 13.11 -16.04
N ASP A 84 -11.28 12.22 -16.98
CA ASP A 84 -10.50 12.08 -18.23
C ASP A 84 -10.67 13.26 -19.21
N ARG A 85 -11.59 14.17 -18.93
CA ARG A 85 -11.68 15.46 -19.64
C ARG A 85 -10.66 16.48 -19.15
N GLU A 86 -10.20 16.35 -17.89
CA GLU A 86 -9.34 17.31 -17.21
C GLU A 86 -7.89 16.83 -17.09
N ILE A 87 -7.70 15.51 -16.80
CA ILE A 87 -6.39 14.91 -16.53
C ILE A 87 -6.23 13.57 -17.27
N GLY A 88 -5.09 12.91 -17.06
CA GLY A 88 -4.82 11.55 -17.55
C GLY A 88 -4.29 11.48 -18.97
N GLY A 89 -3.97 12.61 -19.61
CA GLY A 89 -3.36 12.61 -20.94
C GLY A 89 -3.00 14.02 -21.42
N LEU A 90 -2.13 14.08 -22.41
CA LEU A 90 -1.67 15.33 -23.02
C LEU A 90 -2.61 15.71 -24.15
N ALA A 91 -3.48 16.70 -23.92
CA ALA A 91 -4.40 17.22 -24.92
C ALA A 91 -4.75 18.68 -24.60
N PRO A 92 -5.12 19.50 -25.63
CA PRO A 92 -5.62 20.85 -25.40
C PRO A 92 -6.79 20.89 -24.44
N GLY A 93 -6.75 21.82 -23.47
CA GLY A 93 -7.79 21.99 -22.45
C GLY A 93 -7.62 21.10 -21.20
N ARG A 94 -6.69 20.14 -21.21
CA ARG A 94 -6.35 19.36 -20.02
C ARG A 94 -5.29 20.04 -19.16
N ARG A 95 -5.31 19.75 -17.88
CA ARG A 95 -4.31 20.24 -16.93
C ARG A 95 -2.91 19.70 -17.30
N ALA A 96 -1.94 20.59 -17.32
CA ALA A 96 -0.57 20.27 -17.70
C ALA A 96 0.20 19.62 -16.52
N ASP A 97 -0.21 18.40 -16.12
CA ASP A 97 0.51 17.52 -15.23
C ASP A 97 1.34 16.56 -16.09
N ILE A 98 2.64 16.80 -16.17
CA ILE A 98 3.52 16.17 -17.16
C ILE A 98 4.76 15.63 -16.46
N ASN A 99 5.09 14.36 -16.73
CA ASN A 99 6.39 13.78 -16.37
C ASN A 99 7.23 13.60 -17.62
N ILE A 100 8.47 14.06 -17.58
CA ILE A 100 9.51 13.73 -18.54
C ILE A 100 10.28 12.53 -17.95
N THR A 101 10.37 11.45 -18.71
CA THR A 101 10.94 10.19 -18.23
C THR A 101 12.02 9.66 -19.18
N THR A 102 12.83 8.73 -18.69
CA THR A 102 13.67 7.90 -19.53
C THR A 102 12.81 6.88 -20.31
N GLY A 103 13.43 6.10 -21.18
CA GLY A 103 12.73 5.06 -21.96
C GLY A 103 12.23 3.89 -21.10
N PRO A 104 11.51 2.94 -21.73
CA PRO A 104 10.86 1.82 -21.04
C PRO A 104 11.84 0.83 -20.37
N GLN A 105 13.10 0.79 -20.81
CA GLN A 105 14.10 -0.16 -20.27
C GLN A 105 14.63 0.24 -18.90
N ASP A 106 14.67 1.55 -18.63
CA ASP A 106 15.17 2.12 -17.38
C ASP A 106 14.24 3.28 -16.97
N PHE A 107 12.98 2.95 -16.70
CA PHE A 107 11.95 3.95 -16.43
C PHE A 107 12.25 4.77 -15.18
N ARG A 108 12.64 6.02 -15.38
CA ARG A 108 12.87 7.02 -14.32
C ARG A 108 12.19 8.32 -14.68
N VAL A 109 11.62 8.99 -13.68
CA VAL A 109 11.09 10.34 -13.81
C VAL A 109 12.23 11.33 -13.67
N LEU A 110 12.48 12.12 -14.69
CA LEU A 110 13.54 13.15 -14.71
C LEU A 110 12.99 14.49 -14.25
N THR A 111 11.85 14.89 -14.79
CA THR A 111 11.25 16.20 -14.52
C THR A 111 9.74 16.05 -14.36
N THR A 112 9.17 16.74 -13.38
CA THR A 112 7.73 16.78 -13.15
C THR A 112 7.20 18.21 -13.24
N PHE A 113 6.11 18.36 -14.00
CA PHE A 113 5.30 19.57 -14.03
C PHE A 113 3.94 19.30 -13.39
N ALA A 114 3.47 20.19 -12.55
CA ALA A 114 2.13 20.20 -12.00
C ALA A 114 1.42 21.51 -12.37
N GLY A 115 0.28 21.42 -13.05
CA GLY A 115 -0.45 22.57 -13.54
C GLY A 115 0.39 23.48 -14.45
N GLY A 116 1.33 22.93 -15.21
CA GLY A 116 2.25 23.67 -16.08
C GLY A 116 3.46 24.28 -15.40
N ARG A 117 3.60 24.16 -14.07
CA ARG A 117 4.76 24.62 -13.32
C ARG A 117 5.72 23.46 -13.08
N GLN A 118 6.99 23.62 -13.41
CA GLN A 118 8.03 22.66 -13.06
C GLN A 118 8.21 22.59 -11.54
N ILE A 119 8.08 21.39 -10.96
CA ILE A 119 8.19 21.15 -9.52
C ILE A 119 9.39 20.30 -9.13
N THR A 120 9.90 19.47 -10.07
CA THR A 120 11.13 18.72 -9.83
C THR A 120 12.05 18.76 -11.04
N ASP A 121 13.34 18.53 -10.80
CA ASP A 121 14.36 18.30 -11.82
C ASP A 121 15.38 17.29 -11.32
N ASN A 122 15.59 16.19 -12.05
CA ASN A 122 16.52 15.10 -11.72
C ASN A 122 16.42 14.65 -10.24
N GLY A 123 15.20 14.44 -9.75
CA GLY A 123 14.92 14.03 -8.37
C GLY A 123 15.03 15.14 -7.34
N LYS A 124 15.40 16.37 -7.74
CA LYS A 124 15.47 17.52 -6.84
C LYS A 124 14.17 18.31 -6.86
N LEU A 125 13.60 18.55 -5.69
CA LEU A 125 12.43 19.41 -5.53
C LEU A 125 12.81 20.89 -5.72
N LEU A 126 12.07 21.59 -6.58
CA LEU A 126 12.30 23.00 -6.94
C LEU A 126 11.34 23.97 -6.25
N VAL A 127 10.34 23.44 -5.55
CA VAL A 127 9.33 24.24 -4.84
C VAL A 127 9.46 24.04 -3.35
N HIS A 128 9.15 25.07 -2.60
CA HIS A 128 9.04 24.99 -1.14
C HIS A 128 7.60 24.67 -0.77
N TYR A 129 7.42 23.71 0.14
CA TYR A 129 6.14 23.40 0.75
C TYR A 129 6.19 23.85 2.22
N GLU A 130 5.25 24.70 2.58
CA GLU A 130 5.02 25.00 3.99
C GLU A 130 4.19 23.87 4.59
N THR A 131 4.62 23.38 5.75
CA THR A 131 3.80 22.43 6.51
C THR A 131 2.61 23.18 7.08
N ALA A 132 1.41 22.81 6.67
CA ALA A 132 0.21 23.40 7.23
C ALA A 132 0.10 23.06 8.74
N GLU A 133 -0.33 24.02 9.53
CA GLU A 133 -0.72 23.76 10.91
C GLU A 133 -1.94 22.84 10.93
N HIS A 134 -1.89 21.85 11.80
CA HIS A 134 -3.04 20.95 11.97
C HIS A 134 -4.14 21.60 12.79
N GLU A 135 -5.37 21.41 12.35
CA GLU A 135 -6.54 21.81 13.14
C GLU A 135 -6.52 21.15 14.53
N PRO A 136 -6.86 21.86 15.61
CA PRO A 136 -6.81 21.30 16.96
C PRO A 136 -7.61 20.00 17.15
N CYS A 137 -8.68 19.82 16.38
CA CYS A 137 -9.53 18.62 16.44
C CYS A 137 -8.82 17.33 16.01
N VAL A 138 -7.72 17.41 15.25
CA VAL A 138 -6.96 16.22 14.82
C VAL A 138 -5.75 15.92 15.70
N LEU A 139 -5.43 16.77 16.67
CA LEU A 139 -4.22 16.64 17.50
C LEU A 139 -4.42 15.76 18.74
N ASN A 140 -5.63 15.68 19.29
CA ASN A 140 -5.93 14.96 20.54
C ASN A 140 -7.03 13.93 20.30
N THR A 141 -6.81 13.03 19.36
CA THR A 141 -7.82 12.03 18.93
C THR A 141 -7.76 10.71 19.71
N MET A 142 -6.69 10.48 20.49
CA MET A 142 -6.52 9.25 21.25
C MET A 142 -6.94 9.44 22.69
N ASN A 143 -8.10 8.89 23.07
CA ASN A 143 -8.64 8.95 24.42
C ASN A 143 -8.69 7.53 25.01
N LEU A 144 -7.67 7.19 25.80
CA LEU A 144 -7.62 5.92 26.52
C LEU A 144 -8.36 6.05 27.85
N LYS A 145 -9.31 5.16 28.13
CA LYS A 145 -10.06 5.14 29.39
C LYS A 145 -9.16 4.89 30.61
N ASN A 146 -8.13 4.08 30.41
CA ASN A 146 -7.15 3.71 31.44
C ASN A 146 -5.73 3.88 30.89
N PRO A 147 -4.75 4.22 31.77
CA PRO A 147 -3.33 4.20 31.38
C PRO A 147 -2.92 2.80 30.89
N ILE A 148 -2.23 2.72 29.78
CA ILE A 148 -1.66 1.47 29.28
C ILE A 148 -0.28 1.26 29.91
N THR A 149 -0.07 0.09 30.51
CA THR A 149 1.20 -0.35 31.06
C THR A 149 1.63 -1.65 30.38
N ALA A 150 2.85 -2.12 30.63
CA ALA A 150 3.32 -3.41 30.13
C ALA A 150 2.42 -4.58 30.59
N ASP A 151 1.82 -4.48 31.78
CA ASP A 151 0.90 -5.49 32.31
C ASP A 151 -0.42 -5.55 31.55
N SER A 152 -0.82 -4.47 30.88
CA SER A 152 -2.04 -4.44 30.05
C SER A 152 -1.98 -5.40 28.86
N PHE A 153 -0.80 -5.84 28.46
CA PHE A 153 -0.60 -6.77 27.35
C PHE A 153 -0.40 -8.22 27.79
N LYS A 154 -0.40 -8.50 29.10
CA LYS A 154 -0.25 -9.86 29.60
C LYS A 154 -1.54 -10.66 29.41
N ILE A 155 -1.40 -11.85 28.82
CA ILE A 155 -2.51 -12.81 28.68
C ILE A 155 -2.37 -13.81 29.83
N HIS A 156 -3.30 -13.76 30.77
CA HIS A 156 -3.29 -14.68 31.91
C HIS A 156 -3.87 -16.04 31.54
N ALA A 157 -3.15 -17.08 31.92
CA ALA A 157 -3.58 -18.45 31.74
C ALA A 157 -4.49 -18.93 32.89
N PRO A 158 -5.29 -19.98 32.72
CA PRO A 158 -6.01 -20.63 33.80
C PRO A 158 -5.05 -21.09 34.88
N ALA A 159 -5.53 -21.05 36.15
CA ALA A 159 -4.73 -21.40 37.29
C ALA A 159 -4.12 -22.83 37.16
N GLY A 160 -2.81 -22.94 37.39
CA GLY A 160 -2.09 -24.21 37.30
C GLY A 160 -1.75 -24.72 35.92
N ALA A 161 -2.16 -24.00 34.85
CA ALA A 161 -1.81 -24.37 33.48
C ALA A 161 -0.30 -24.16 33.24
N LYS A 162 0.36 -25.16 32.67
CA LYS A 162 1.76 -25.07 32.21
C LYS A 162 1.86 -24.76 30.73
N LYS A 163 0.79 -25.06 29.96
CA LYS A 163 0.61 -24.78 28.56
C LYS A 163 -0.84 -24.41 28.29
N VAL A 164 -1.08 -23.63 27.26
CA VAL A 164 -2.41 -23.29 26.76
C VAL A 164 -2.47 -23.50 25.26
N LYS A 165 -3.62 -23.92 24.77
CA LYS A 165 -3.92 -23.92 23.35
C LYS A 165 -4.38 -22.51 22.96
N ALA A 166 -3.65 -21.86 22.09
CA ALA A 166 -3.93 -20.53 21.60
C ALA A 166 -4.37 -20.54 20.13
N LEU A 167 -5.29 -19.67 19.81
CA LEU A 167 -5.64 -19.36 18.43
C LEU A 167 -4.72 -18.25 17.92
N VAL A 168 -3.97 -18.53 16.87
CA VAL A 168 -3.03 -17.60 16.24
C VAL A 168 -3.57 -17.16 14.89
N MET A 169 -3.44 -15.87 14.61
CA MET A 169 -3.65 -15.29 13.29
C MET A 169 -2.35 -15.43 12.49
N ASP A 170 -2.33 -16.38 11.57
CA ASP A 170 -1.18 -16.70 10.73
C ASP A 170 -1.22 -15.78 9.51
N THR A 171 -0.30 -14.84 9.43
CA THR A 171 -0.25 -13.85 8.35
C THR A 171 0.32 -14.47 7.08
N LEU A 172 -0.25 -14.09 5.94
CA LEU A 172 0.26 -14.47 4.63
C LEU A 172 1.03 -13.29 4.03
N PRO A 173 2.26 -13.49 3.55
CA PRO A 173 3.04 -12.41 2.95
C PRO A 173 2.24 -11.70 1.83
N TYR A 174 2.19 -10.38 1.89
CA TYR A 174 1.53 -9.50 0.91
C TYR A 174 0.03 -9.71 0.71
N MET A 175 -0.65 -10.38 1.63
CA MET A 175 -2.09 -10.66 1.56
C MET A 175 -2.84 -9.98 2.71
N PRO A 176 -4.05 -9.44 2.47
CA PRO A 176 -4.83 -8.76 3.51
C PRO A 176 -5.63 -9.71 4.42
N PHE A 177 -5.46 -10.99 4.30
CA PHE A 177 -6.15 -11.99 5.10
C PHE A 177 -5.16 -12.90 5.83
N THR A 178 -5.66 -13.53 6.88
CA THR A 178 -4.90 -14.42 7.76
C THR A 178 -5.51 -15.81 7.76
N ASN A 179 -4.68 -16.82 7.98
CA ASN A 179 -5.13 -18.16 8.28
C ASN A 179 -5.29 -18.32 9.80
N ARG A 180 -6.13 -19.27 10.18
CA ARG A 180 -6.22 -19.75 11.55
C ARG A 180 -5.19 -20.84 11.78
N ARG A 181 -4.41 -20.71 12.87
CA ARG A 181 -3.52 -21.74 13.36
C ARG A 181 -3.73 -21.95 14.86
N ASP A 182 -3.88 -23.19 15.30
CA ASP A 182 -3.95 -23.54 16.71
C ASP A 182 -2.57 -24.01 17.15
N VAL A 183 -2.01 -23.41 18.21
CA VAL A 183 -0.69 -23.74 18.74
C VAL A 183 -0.73 -23.93 20.26
N GLU A 184 0.18 -24.73 20.80
CA GLU A 184 0.41 -24.79 22.25
C GLU A 184 1.50 -23.80 22.64
N LEU A 185 1.16 -22.89 23.56
CA LEU A 185 2.09 -21.89 24.07
C LEU A 185 2.44 -22.16 25.54
N PRO A 186 3.70 -21.94 25.95
CA PRO A 186 4.11 -22.10 27.31
C PRO A 186 3.52 -21.04 28.25
N VAL A 187 3.37 -21.41 29.53
CA VAL A 187 2.91 -20.51 30.58
C VAL A 187 3.99 -20.39 31.62
N VAL A 188 4.41 -19.17 31.94
CA VAL A 188 5.37 -18.86 33.00
C VAL A 188 4.73 -17.84 33.95
N ASP A 189 4.75 -18.12 35.22
CA ASP A 189 4.15 -17.27 36.29
C ASP A 189 2.70 -16.89 36.02
N GLY A 190 1.93 -17.83 35.46
CA GLY A 190 0.53 -17.62 35.13
C GLY A 190 0.27 -16.76 33.88
N VAL A 191 1.31 -16.40 33.14
CA VAL A 191 1.21 -15.61 31.91
C VAL A 191 1.60 -16.46 30.72
N VAL A 192 0.76 -16.44 29.67
CA VAL A 192 1.07 -17.08 28.38
C VAL A 192 2.28 -16.39 27.78
N GLN A 193 3.22 -17.13 27.24
CA GLN A 193 4.44 -16.59 26.65
C GLN A 193 4.36 -16.57 25.11
N CYS A 194 5.06 -15.62 24.51
CA CYS A 194 5.38 -15.69 23.08
C CYS A 194 6.27 -16.90 22.81
N ASP A 195 6.21 -17.41 21.60
CA ASP A 195 7.09 -18.51 21.15
C ASP A 195 7.73 -18.10 19.81
N VAL A 196 8.97 -17.62 19.90
CA VAL A 196 9.72 -17.12 18.75
C VAL A 196 10.09 -18.26 17.79
N GLU A 197 10.27 -19.48 18.28
CA GLU A 197 10.59 -20.64 17.44
C GLU A 197 9.39 -21.04 16.56
N GLN A 198 8.17 -20.83 17.07
CA GLN A 198 6.94 -21.03 16.32
C GLN A 198 6.47 -19.77 15.58
N ASP A 199 7.24 -18.67 15.63
CA ASP A 199 6.87 -17.36 15.08
C ASP A 199 5.52 -16.86 15.64
N VAL A 200 5.37 -16.87 16.96
CA VAL A 200 4.17 -16.43 17.66
C VAL A 200 4.48 -15.29 18.62
N LEU A 201 3.91 -14.13 18.34
CA LEU A 201 4.03 -12.92 19.15
C LEU A 201 2.65 -12.44 19.62
N TYR A 202 2.64 -11.58 20.64
CA TYR A 202 1.42 -10.88 21.03
C TYR A 202 1.02 -9.87 19.97
N ILE A 203 -0.30 -9.73 19.78
CA ILE A 203 -0.89 -8.64 19.04
C ILE A 203 -1.82 -7.84 19.96
N ALA A 204 -1.69 -6.53 19.94
CA ALA A 204 -2.59 -5.62 20.62
C ALA A 204 -3.43 -4.87 19.59
N LEU A 205 -4.75 -4.95 19.72
CA LEU A 205 -5.68 -4.24 18.86
C LEU A 205 -6.34 -3.11 19.68
N SER A 206 -6.21 -1.88 19.19
CA SER A 206 -6.92 -0.74 19.74
C SER A 206 -8.10 -0.38 18.85
N LEU A 207 -9.31 -0.47 19.37
CA LEU A 207 -10.54 -0.09 18.70
C LEU A 207 -10.88 1.33 19.12
N ILE A 208 -10.45 2.33 18.34
CA ILE A 208 -10.60 3.76 18.68
C ILE A 208 -12.03 4.29 18.49
N HIS A 209 -12.91 3.52 17.89
CA HIS A 209 -14.24 3.98 17.48
C HIS A 209 -15.39 3.18 18.09
N ILE A 210 -15.20 2.55 19.25
CA ILE A 210 -16.28 1.88 20.00
C ILE A 210 -16.46 2.54 21.36
#